data_0f4317fa6c886d000b22d39db969f923
#
_entry.id   0f4317fa6c886d000b22d39db969f923
#
_cell.length_a   1.000
_cell.length_b   1.000
_cell.length_c   1.000
_cell.angle_alpha   90.00
_cell.angle_beta   90.00
_cell.angle_gamma   90.00
#
_symmetry.space_group_name_H-M   'P 1'
#
loop_
_entity.id
_entity.type
_entity.pdbx_description
1 polymer ?
#
loop_
_entity_poly.entity_id
_entity_poly.type
_entity_poly.pdbx_seq_one_letter_code
_entity_poly.pdbx_strand_id
1 'polypeptide(L)'
;MDFDAFSTAQMQSKLWLVERLERTLQEHRPIEDGYRIWILAGWYAVANLLIRVRNKIPVLEVRSFDQDPACEVVADSINNLWVYRAWEFKAHTTDINVLEYKPKPDVVINSSVEHMRSNLWFENIPKGTIVCLQASDMIDEDHVNSISSIRDLMINYPLDEVLYDGIKRFEFEDKAFNRVMIIGVK
;
A
#
# COMPACT_ATOMS: atom_id res chain seq x y z
N MET A 1 9.81 4.78 17.50
CA MET A 1 9.77 3.91 16.31
C MET A 1 9.42 2.51 16.77
N ASP A 2 8.41 1.92 16.19
CA ASP A 2 8.03 0.54 16.42
C ASP A 2 8.82 -0.38 15.46
N PHE A 3 9.56 -1.34 16.01
CA PHE A 3 10.38 -2.24 15.23
C PHE A 3 9.58 -3.36 14.55
N ASP A 4 8.31 -3.58 14.92
CA ASP A 4 7.47 -4.55 14.23
C ASP A 4 7.30 -4.21 12.74
N ALA A 5 7.37 -2.94 12.36
CA ALA A 5 7.36 -2.51 10.96
C ALA A 5 8.42 -3.22 10.09
N PHE A 6 9.49 -3.69 10.72
CA PHE A 6 10.62 -4.40 10.08
C PHE A 6 10.66 -5.90 10.46
N SER A 7 9.65 -6.41 11.14
CA SER A 7 9.56 -7.84 11.43
C SER A 7 9.54 -8.67 10.15
N THR A 8 9.97 -9.91 10.25
CA THR A 8 9.99 -10.83 9.11
C THR A 8 8.62 -10.94 8.44
N ALA A 9 7.55 -10.95 9.24
CA ALA A 9 6.17 -11.03 8.76
C ALA A 9 5.80 -9.79 7.93
N GLN A 10 6.08 -8.59 8.45
CA GLN A 10 5.78 -7.33 7.77
C GLN A 10 6.61 -7.17 6.49
N MET A 11 7.90 -7.48 6.56
CA MET A 11 8.80 -7.37 5.41
C MET A 11 8.43 -8.34 4.29
N GLN A 12 8.18 -9.61 4.60
CA GLN A 12 7.79 -10.60 3.59
C GLN A 12 6.44 -10.29 2.96
N SER A 13 5.47 -9.81 3.75
CA SER A 13 4.16 -9.39 3.27
C SER A 13 4.27 -8.23 2.26
N LYS A 14 4.99 -7.17 2.65
CA LYS A 14 5.20 -5.99 1.78
C LYS A 14 6.06 -6.33 0.56
N LEU A 15 7.04 -7.22 0.69
CA LEU A 15 7.83 -7.69 -0.44
C LEU A 15 6.96 -8.40 -1.47
N TRP A 16 6.07 -9.29 -1.04
CA TRP A 16 5.12 -9.96 -1.94
C TRP A 16 4.22 -8.96 -2.66
N LEU A 17 3.72 -7.94 -1.95
CA LEU A 17 2.92 -6.86 -2.54
C LEU A 17 3.71 -6.15 -3.64
N VAL A 18 4.92 -5.70 -3.33
CA VAL A 18 5.77 -4.95 -4.27
C VAL A 18 6.10 -5.81 -5.50
N GLU A 19 6.43 -7.09 -5.32
CA GLU A 19 6.71 -8.01 -6.44
C GLU A 19 5.53 -8.20 -7.38
N ARG A 20 4.30 -8.27 -6.84
CA ARG A 20 3.10 -8.39 -7.65
C ARG A 20 2.77 -7.09 -8.36
N LEU A 21 2.90 -5.97 -7.65
CA LEU A 21 2.71 -4.65 -8.26
C LEU A 21 3.69 -4.42 -9.41
N GLU A 22 4.98 -4.74 -9.24
CA GLU A 22 6.00 -4.65 -10.30
C GLU A 22 5.55 -5.36 -11.59
N ARG A 23 5.15 -6.64 -11.47
CA ARG A 23 4.71 -7.44 -12.61
C ARG A 23 3.46 -6.88 -13.25
N THR A 24 2.46 -6.55 -12.45
CA THR A 24 1.20 -6.00 -12.95
C THR A 24 1.40 -4.69 -13.71
N LEU A 25 2.24 -3.78 -13.19
CA LEU A 25 2.54 -2.53 -13.88
C LEU A 25 3.28 -2.75 -15.20
N GLN A 26 4.26 -3.66 -15.23
CA GLN A 26 5.01 -4.00 -16.43
C GLN A 26 4.14 -4.62 -17.53
N GLU A 27 3.19 -5.46 -17.14
CA GLU A 27 2.34 -6.22 -18.08
C GLU A 27 1.17 -5.39 -18.61
N HIS A 28 0.58 -4.53 -17.77
CA HIS A 28 -0.70 -3.89 -18.10
C HIS A 28 -0.64 -2.37 -18.28
N ARG A 29 0.29 -1.67 -17.66
CA ARG A 29 0.34 -0.20 -17.64
C ARG A 29 1.77 0.36 -17.60
N PRO A 30 2.64 0.00 -18.57
CA PRO A 30 4.01 0.51 -18.58
C PRO A 30 4.04 2.03 -18.76
N ILE A 31 4.76 2.75 -17.90
CA ILE A 31 5.00 4.20 -17.97
C ILE A 31 6.51 4.42 -17.92
N GLU A 32 7.06 5.14 -18.92
CA GLU A 32 8.49 5.40 -19.02
C GLU A 32 8.95 6.51 -18.06
N ASP A 33 8.15 7.58 -17.92
CA ASP A 33 8.48 8.76 -17.11
C ASP A 33 8.37 8.54 -15.59
N GLY A 34 7.90 7.36 -15.18
CA GLY A 34 7.74 6.99 -13.78
C GLY A 34 6.35 7.25 -13.19
N TYR A 35 5.99 6.44 -12.22
CA TYR A 35 4.68 6.44 -11.56
C TYR A 35 4.64 7.44 -10.39
N ARG A 36 3.52 8.15 -10.28
CA ARG A 36 3.11 8.83 -9.07
C ARG A 36 2.37 7.83 -8.17
N ILE A 37 2.98 7.47 -7.06
CA ILE A 37 2.49 6.42 -6.15
C ILE A 37 2.04 7.06 -4.83
N TRP A 38 0.82 6.76 -4.40
CA TRP A 38 0.32 7.15 -3.09
C TRP A 38 0.13 5.92 -2.20
N ILE A 39 0.68 5.97 -0.99
CA ILE A 39 0.58 4.91 0.01
C ILE A 39 -0.33 5.41 1.12
N LEU A 40 -1.47 4.78 1.29
CA LEU A 40 -2.48 5.13 2.28
C LEU A 40 -2.35 4.24 3.52
N ALA A 41 -2.53 4.81 4.71
CA ALA A 41 -2.25 4.15 5.98
C ALA A 41 -0.85 3.52 5.96
N GLY A 42 0.11 4.35 5.52
CA GLY A 42 1.44 3.88 5.11
C GLY A 42 2.37 3.52 6.25
N TRP A 43 1.97 3.81 7.50
CA TRP A 43 2.82 3.66 8.68
C TRP A 43 4.18 4.32 8.43
N TYR A 44 5.27 3.56 8.46
CA TYR A 44 6.63 4.08 8.18
C TYR A 44 7.03 4.02 6.70
N ALA A 45 6.07 3.82 5.78
CA ALA A 45 6.29 3.75 4.33
C ALA A 45 7.40 2.77 3.90
N VAL A 46 7.50 1.63 4.58
CA VAL A 46 8.47 0.57 4.25
C VAL A 46 8.25 0.04 2.83
N ALA A 47 7.02 0.09 2.31
CA ALA A 47 6.73 -0.27 0.92
C ALA A 47 7.53 0.60 -0.08
N ASN A 48 7.69 1.91 0.18
CA ASN A 48 8.53 2.77 -0.66
C ASN A 48 9.99 2.31 -0.65
N LEU A 49 10.54 2.01 0.53
CA LEU A 49 11.91 1.51 0.64
C LEU A 49 12.11 0.25 -0.22
N LEU A 50 11.17 -0.70 -0.17
CA LEU A 50 11.24 -1.93 -0.99
C LEU A 50 11.13 -1.63 -2.48
N ILE A 51 10.22 -0.75 -2.91
CA ILE A 51 10.09 -0.32 -4.31
C ILE A 51 11.43 0.25 -4.81
N ARG A 52 12.03 1.15 -4.04
CA ARG A 52 13.29 1.82 -4.41
C ARG A 52 14.49 0.88 -4.43
N VAL A 53 14.62 -0.01 -3.43
CA VAL A 53 15.73 -0.98 -3.36
C VAL A 53 15.65 -1.98 -4.50
N ARG A 54 14.47 -2.44 -4.86
CA ARG A 54 14.27 -3.35 -6.00
C ARG A 54 14.47 -2.67 -7.35
N ASN A 55 14.22 -1.38 -7.45
CA ASN A 55 14.46 -0.54 -8.62
C ASN A 55 13.88 -1.11 -9.94
N LYS A 56 12.67 -1.70 -9.88
CA LYS A 56 11.98 -2.28 -11.04
C LYS A 56 10.72 -1.51 -11.45
N ILE A 57 10.26 -0.60 -10.61
CA ILE A 57 9.19 0.34 -10.90
C ILE A 57 9.85 1.69 -11.12
N PRO A 58 9.75 2.31 -12.30
CA PRO A 58 10.17 3.69 -12.48
C PRO A 58 9.27 4.59 -11.63
N VAL A 59 9.84 5.38 -10.74
CA VAL A 59 9.10 6.19 -9.78
C VAL A 59 9.36 7.66 -10.02
N LEU A 60 8.30 8.41 -10.30
CA LEU A 60 8.32 9.87 -10.39
C LEU A 60 8.28 10.48 -8.97
N GLU A 61 7.27 10.12 -8.20
CA GLU A 61 7.14 10.54 -6.81
C GLU A 61 6.35 9.52 -5.98
N VAL A 62 6.60 9.53 -4.66
CA VAL A 62 5.79 8.78 -3.69
C VAL A 62 5.29 9.73 -2.61
N ARG A 63 4.02 9.64 -2.28
CA ARG A 63 3.42 10.28 -1.10
C ARG A 63 2.86 9.19 -0.19
N SER A 64 3.20 9.27 1.09
CA SER A 64 2.68 8.37 2.13
C SER A 64 1.81 9.16 3.08
N PHE A 65 0.65 8.62 3.42
CA PHE A 65 -0.34 9.27 4.27
C PHE A 65 -0.67 8.36 5.45
N ASP A 66 -0.61 8.92 6.66
CA ASP A 66 -1.02 8.25 7.89
C ASP A 66 -1.66 9.27 8.83
N GLN A 67 -2.57 8.84 9.69
CA GLN A 67 -3.21 9.74 10.66
C GLN A 67 -2.33 9.99 11.90
N ASP A 68 -1.36 9.10 12.18
CA ASP A 68 -0.45 9.26 13.30
C ASP A 68 0.75 10.15 12.91
N PRO A 69 0.90 11.33 13.56
CA PRO A 69 2.01 12.24 13.26
C PRO A 69 3.40 11.63 13.55
N ALA A 70 3.49 10.65 14.44
CA ALA A 70 4.74 9.95 14.69
C ALA A 70 5.21 9.15 13.47
N CYS A 71 4.28 8.70 12.62
CA CYS A 71 4.59 7.96 11.40
C CYS A 71 5.28 8.85 10.36
N GLU A 72 4.87 10.11 10.20
CA GLU A 72 5.48 11.03 9.24
C GLU A 72 6.98 11.20 9.48
N VAL A 73 7.37 11.48 10.72
CA VAL A 73 8.77 11.71 11.09
C VAL A 73 9.63 10.47 10.81
N VAL A 74 9.13 9.29 11.17
CA VAL A 74 9.87 8.05 10.96
C VAL A 74 9.93 7.70 9.47
N ALA A 75 8.82 7.82 8.74
CA ALA A 75 8.76 7.55 7.31
C ALA A 75 9.71 8.45 6.51
N ASP A 76 9.74 9.75 6.78
CA ASP A 76 10.68 10.69 6.16
C ASP A 76 12.13 10.35 6.52
N SER A 77 12.39 9.93 7.76
CA SER A 77 13.73 9.56 8.22
C SER A 77 14.29 8.32 7.50
N ILE A 78 13.51 7.24 7.40
CA ILE A 78 13.97 6.01 6.73
C ILE A 78 14.03 6.14 5.21
N ASN A 79 13.29 7.10 4.64
CA ASN A 79 13.27 7.40 3.21
C ASN A 79 14.02 8.69 2.87
N ASN A 80 14.89 9.18 3.74
CA ASN A 80 15.50 10.51 3.66
C ASN A 80 16.25 10.77 2.35
N LEU A 81 16.86 9.75 1.76
CA LEU A 81 17.58 9.88 0.48
C LEU A 81 16.67 10.47 -0.62
N TRP A 82 15.40 10.09 -0.65
CA TRP A 82 14.44 10.55 -1.64
C TRP A 82 13.68 11.80 -1.18
N VAL A 83 13.62 12.08 0.10
CA VAL A 83 13.15 13.37 0.64
C VAL A 83 14.06 14.50 0.18
N TYR A 84 15.39 14.31 0.24
CA TYR A 84 16.38 15.31 -0.18
C TYR A 84 16.52 15.43 -1.70
N ARG A 85 16.14 14.41 -2.47
CA ARG A 85 16.16 14.43 -3.93
C ARG A 85 14.87 14.99 -4.49
N ALA A 86 14.74 16.33 -4.50
CA ALA A 86 13.62 17.05 -5.11
C ALA A 86 12.21 16.55 -4.66
N TRP A 87 12.10 16.04 -3.43
CA TRP A 87 10.84 15.54 -2.87
C TRP A 87 10.26 14.34 -3.64
N GLU A 88 11.11 13.47 -4.14
CA GLU A 88 10.67 12.21 -4.74
C GLU A 88 9.90 11.32 -3.74
N PHE A 89 10.07 11.55 -2.43
CA PHE A 89 9.27 10.97 -1.36
C PHE A 89 8.89 12.05 -0.36
N LYS A 90 7.64 11.98 0.15
CA LYS A 90 7.22 12.74 1.33
C LYS A 90 6.09 12.00 2.05
N ALA A 91 6.23 11.88 3.38
CA ALA A 91 5.15 11.45 4.26
C ALA A 91 4.31 12.66 4.73
N HIS A 92 3.03 12.43 4.99
CA HIS A 92 2.07 13.44 5.42
C HIS A 92 1.18 12.87 6.51
N THR A 93 0.98 13.66 7.57
CA THR A 93 -0.01 13.37 8.61
C THR A 93 -1.38 13.83 8.13
N THR A 94 -2.26 12.88 7.82
CA THR A 94 -3.58 13.19 7.25
C THR A 94 -4.55 12.02 7.43
N ASP A 95 -5.82 12.35 7.72
CA ASP A 95 -6.92 11.39 7.58
C ASP A 95 -7.19 11.12 6.09
N ILE A 96 -6.98 9.87 5.68
CA ILE A 96 -7.15 9.46 4.28
C ILE A 96 -8.61 9.54 3.79
N ASN A 97 -9.60 9.61 4.68
CA ASN A 97 -11.01 9.74 4.31
C ASN A 97 -11.37 11.12 3.74
N VAL A 98 -10.57 12.14 4.04
CA VAL A 98 -10.76 13.52 3.54
C VAL A 98 -9.69 13.94 2.55
N LEU A 99 -8.88 12.99 2.08
CA LEU A 99 -7.76 13.25 1.19
C LEU A 99 -8.24 13.69 -0.20
N GLU A 100 -7.70 14.81 -0.68
CA GLU A 100 -7.86 15.24 -2.06
C GLU A 100 -6.76 14.63 -2.93
N TYR A 101 -7.15 13.86 -3.95
CA TYR A 101 -6.21 13.20 -4.87
C TYR A 101 -5.73 14.16 -5.98
N LYS A 102 -4.99 15.20 -5.57
CA LYS A 102 -4.40 16.21 -6.46
C LYS A 102 -2.90 16.40 -6.18
N PRO A 103 -2.04 16.21 -7.18
CA PRO A 103 -2.34 15.67 -8.52
C PRO A 103 -2.81 14.22 -8.45
N LYS A 104 -3.54 13.77 -9.48
CA LYS A 104 -4.04 12.38 -9.55
C LYS A 104 -2.86 11.40 -9.48
N PRO A 105 -2.87 10.42 -8.58
CA PRO A 105 -1.88 9.33 -8.59
C PRO A 105 -2.16 8.34 -9.72
N ASP A 106 -1.10 7.70 -10.20
CA ASP A 106 -1.18 6.57 -11.13
C ASP A 106 -1.48 5.29 -10.36
N VAL A 107 -0.92 5.17 -9.16
CA VAL A 107 -1.03 4.00 -8.29
C VAL A 107 -1.38 4.43 -6.86
N VAL A 108 -2.34 3.76 -6.25
CA VAL A 108 -2.65 3.85 -4.83
C VAL A 108 -2.42 2.49 -4.17
N ILE A 109 -1.66 2.47 -3.09
CA ILE A 109 -1.37 1.28 -2.29
C ILE A 109 -2.03 1.43 -0.91
N ASN A 110 -2.78 0.43 -0.47
CA ASN A 110 -3.17 0.28 0.92
C ASN A 110 -2.95 -1.17 1.35
N SER A 111 -1.97 -1.40 2.21
CA SER A 111 -1.60 -2.73 2.71
C SER A 111 -2.19 -3.05 4.08
N SER A 112 -3.17 -2.27 4.53
CA SER A 112 -3.73 -2.29 5.88
C SER A 112 -5.25 -2.08 5.86
N VAL A 113 -5.94 -2.62 4.82
CA VAL A 113 -7.38 -2.38 4.66
C VAL A 113 -8.21 -3.00 5.77
N GLU A 114 -7.68 -4.00 6.48
CA GLU A 114 -8.29 -4.59 7.68
C GLU A 114 -8.46 -3.60 8.84
N HIS A 115 -7.68 -2.51 8.88
CA HIS A 115 -7.78 -1.46 9.89
C HIS A 115 -8.75 -0.32 9.50
N MET A 116 -9.29 -0.32 8.28
CA MET A 116 -10.10 0.78 7.77
C MET A 116 -11.53 0.69 8.27
N ARG A 117 -11.96 1.69 9.05
CA ARG A 117 -13.34 1.80 9.58
C ARG A 117 -14.35 2.35 8.58
N SER A 118 -13.88 2.92 7.48
CA SER A 118 -14.68 3.58 6.45
C SER A 118 -14.13 3.24 5.08
N ASN A 119 -14.97 3.24 4.05
CA ASN A 119 -14.59 3.07 2.66
C ASN A 119 -14.46 4.40 1.91
N LEU A 120 -14.68 5.55 2.57
CA LEU A 120 -14.62 6.88 1.94
C LEU A 120 -13.27 7.13 1.26
N TRP A 121 -12.17 6.71 1.89
CA TRP A 121 -10.83 6.81 1.30
C TRP A 121 -10.75 6.14 -0.07
N PHE A 122 -11.39 4.96 -0.21
CA PHE A 122 -11.42 4.22 -1.47
C PHE A 122 -12.39 4.85 -2.46
N GLU A 123 -13.56 5.28 -2.03
CA GLU A 123 -14.57 5.94 -2.86
C GLU A 123 -14.01 7.20 -3.51
N ASN A 124 -13.18 7.96 -2.79
CA ASN A 124 -12.53 9.19 -3.25
C ASN A 124 -11.38 8.98 -4.23
N ILE A 125 -10.85 7.75 -4.37
CA ILE A 125 -9.80 7.48 -5.36
C ILE A 125 -10.33 7.77 -6.77
N PRO A 126 -9.63 8.55 -7.59
CA PRO A 126 -10.08 8.87 -8.94
C PRO A 126 -10.17 7.63 -9.83
N LYS A 127 -11.21 7.57 -10.67
CA LYS A 127 -11.36 6.49 -11.66
C LYS A 127 -10.14 6.39 -12.60
N GLY A 128 -9.84 5.16 -13.01
CA GLY A 128 -8.69 4.84 -13.84
C GLY A 128 -7.35 4.85 -13.09
N THR A 129 -7.36 4.97 -11.75
CA THR A 129 -6.18 4.78 -10.91
C THR A 129 -5.96 3.29 -10.67
N ILE A 130 -4.72 2.81 -10.78
CA ILE A 130 -4.38 1.46 -10.34
C ILE A 130 -4.39 1.42 -8.82
N VAL A 131 -5.10 0.48 -8.23
CA VAL A 131 -5.09 0.26 -6.79
C VAL A 131 -4.49 -1.09 -6.45
N CYS A 132 -3.69 -1.14 -5.40
CA CYS A 132 -3.10 -2.35 -4.83
C CYS A 132 -3.53 -2.44 -3.37
N LEU A 133 -4.45 -3.36 -3.08
CA LEU A 133 -5.07 -3.52 -1.77
C LEU A 133 -4.66 -4.85 -1.16
N GLN A 134 -4.22 -4.82 0.09
CA GLN A 134 -3.85 -6.03 0.83
C GLN A 134 -4.49 -6.02 2.21
N ALA A 135 -4.98 -7.17 2.64
CA ALA A 135 -5.55 -7.42 3.95
C ALA A 135 -4.94 -8.66 4.61
N SER A 136 -5.14 -8.78 5.92
CA SER A 136 -4.81 -9.96 6.71
C SER A 136 -6.07 -10.58 7.31
N ASP A 137 -6.10 -11.92 7.38
CA ASP A 137 -7.09 -12.66 8.14
C ASP A 137 -6.66 -12.91 9.61
N MET A 138 -5.51 -12.36 10.00
CA MET A 138 -5.04 -12.44 11.38
C MET A 138 -6.06 -11.78 12.32
N ILE A 139 -6.33 -12.44 13.44
CA ILE A 139 -7.17 -11.86 14.49
C ILE A 139 -6.31 -10.93 15.34
N ASP A 140 -6.67 -9.66 15.35
CA ASP A 140 -5.99 -8.61 16.13
C ASP A 140 -7.05 -7.62 16.65
N GLU A 141 -6.80 -6.99 17.80
CA GLU A 141 -7.73 -6.04 18.42
C GLU A 141 -7.96 -4.80 17.53
N ASP A 142 -6.97 -4.44 16.71
CA ASP A 142 -7.01 -3.29 15.80
C ASP A 142 -7.64 -3.62 14.44
N HIS A 143 -7.95 -4.90 14.16
CA HIS A 143 -8.61 -5.31 12.93
C HIS A 143 -10.11 -5.11 13.03
N VAL A 144 -10.63 -4.12 12.33
CA VAL A 144 -12.06 -3.75 12.34
C VAL A 144 -12.83 -4.35 11.17
N ASN A 145 -12.13 -4.77 10.11
CA ASN A 145 -12.71 -5.41 8.93
C ASN A 145 -12.23 -6.86 8.83
N SER A 146 -13.17 -7.80 8.85
CA SER A 146 -12.84 -9.21 8.59
C SER A 146 -12.75 -9.45 7.10
N ILE A 147 -11.53 -9.49 6.57
CA ILE A 147 -11.24 -9.75 5.15
C ILE A 147 -10.38 -10.99 5.07
N SER A 148 -11.00 -12.12 4.76
CA SER A 148 -10.35 -13.42 4.70
C SER A 148 -10.27 -14.01 3.29
N SER A 149 -10.92 -13.38 2.33
CA SER A 149 -11.00 -13.87 0.95
C SER A 149 -10.88 -12.75 -0.08
N ILE A 150 -10.51 -13.12 -1.32
CA ILE A 150 -10.53 -12.21 -2.47
C ILE A 150 -11.94 -11.65 -2.68
N ARG A 151 -12.98 -12.48 -2.46
CA ARG A 151 -14.37 -12.06 -2.58
C ARG A 151 -14.71 -10.95 -1.59
N ASP A 152 -14.24 -11.03 -0.34
CA ASP A 152 -14.47 -10.00 0.67
C ASP A 152 -13.81 -8.68 0.26
N LEU A 153 -12.57 -8.74 -0.26
CA LEU A 153 -11.91 -7.55 -0.81
C LEU A 153 -12.71 -6.93 -1.96
N MET A 154 -13.17 -7.74 -2.92
CA MET A 154 -13.90 -7.25 -4.09
C MET A 154 -15.29 -6.68 -3.72
N ILE A 155 -15.95 -7.22 -2.69
CA ILE A 155 -17.23 -6.68 -2.21
C ILE A 155 -17.03 -5.32 -1.54
N ASN A 156 -16.00 -5.18 -0.71
CA ASN A 156 -15.73 -3.93 0.00
C ASN A 156 -15.08 -2.87 -0.89
N TYR A 157 -14.27 -3.30 -1.86
CA TYR A 157 -13.47 -2.43 -2.73
C TYR A 157 -13.63 -2.85 -4.19
N PRO A 158 -14.79 -2.57 -4.82
CA PRO A 158 -15.06 -2.99 -6.19
C PRO A 158 -14.16 -2.27 -7.19
N LEU A 159 -13.60 -3.03 -8.13
CA LEU A 159 -12.72 -2.56 -9.20
C LEU A 159 -13.43 -2.68 -10.55
N ASP A 160 -13.18 -1.74 -11.45
CA ASP A 160 -13.66 -1.80 -12.84
C ASP A 160 -12.96 -2.95 -13.61
N GLU A 161 -11.67 -3.20 -13.28
CA GLU A 161 -10.87 -4.28 -13.85
C GLU A 161 -9.93 -4.88 -12.80
N VAL A 162 -9.91 -6.21 -12.64
CA VAL A 162 -8.96 -6.92 -11.79
C VAL A 162 -7.80 -7.41 -12.64
N LEU A 163 -6.59 -6.92 -12.37
CA LEU A 163 -5.36 -7.27 -13.07
C LEU A 163 -4.59 -8.40 -12.38
N TYR A 164 -4.72 -8.47 -11.06
CA TYR A 164 -4.14 -9.53 -10.24
C TYR A 164 -4.98 -9.74 -8.98
N ASP A 165 -5.13 -10.99 -8.58
CA ASP A 165 -5.61 -11.38 -7.26
C ASP A 165 -4.76 -12.54 -6.70
N GLY A 166 -4.75 -12.69 -5.38
CA GLY A 166 -4.01 -13.78 -4.77
C GLY A 166 -4.15 -13.85 -3.26
N ILE A 167 -3.92 -15.04 -2.74
CA ILE A 167 -3.81 -15.33 -1.31
C ILE A 167 -2.44 -15.95 -1.07
N LYS A 168 -1.73 -15.47 -0.06
CA LYS A 168 -0.46 -16.04 0.38
C LYS A 168 -0.49 -16.33 1.87
N ARG A 169 -0.20 -17.59 2.22
CA ARG A 169 -0.04 -18.02 3.60
C ARG A 169 1.37 -17.72 4.08
N PHE A 170 1.45 -17.16 5.28
CA PHE A 170 2.68 -16.92 6.01
C PHE A 170 2.66 -17.76 7.28
N GLU A 171 3.75 -18.50 7.52
CA GLU A 171 3.91 -19.37 8.69
C GLU A 171 5.20 -19.00 9.41
N PHE A 172 5.09 -18.77 10.70
CA PHE A 172 6.18 -18.47 11.62
C PHE A 172 6.06 -19.41 12.83
N GLU A 173 7.05 -19.45 13.70
CA GLU A 173 7.03 -20.35 14.87
C GLU A 173 5.82 -20.15 15.79
N ASP A 174 5.38 -18.90 15.95
CA ASP A 174 4.34 -18.47 16.90
C ASP A 174 3.00 -18.16 16.25
N LYS A 175 2.97 -17.99 14.92
CA LYS A 175 1.77 -17.54 14.22
C LYS A 175 1.72 -17.96 12.75
N ALA A 176 0.50 -18.15 12.25
CA ALA A 176 0.24 -18.30 10.83
C ALA A 176 -0.98 -17.48 10.43
N PHE A 177 -0.93 -16.85 9.27
CA PHE A 177 -2.03 -16.05 8.71
C PHE A 177 -1.96 -16.01 7.19
N ASN A 178 -3.09 -15.65 6.58
CA ASN A 178 -3.13 -15.38 5.14
C ASN A 178 -3.13 -13.87 4.89
N ARG A 179 -2.43 -13.46 3.84
CA ARG A 179 -2.61 -12.18 3.21
C ARG A 179 -3.41 -12.35 1.93
N VAL A 180 -4.43 -11.54 1.80
CA VAL A 180 -5.28 -11.47 0.62
C VAL A 180 -4.94 -10.19 -0.12
N MET A 181 -4.79 -10.24 -1.45
CA MET A 181 -4.41 -9.07 -2.24
C MET A 181 -5.18 -9.02 -3.55
N ILE A 182 -5.57 -7.81 -3.95
CA ILE A 182 -6.06 -7.51 -5.30
C ILE A 182 -5.29 -6.30 -5.85
N ILE A 183 -5.02 -6.33 -7.15
CA ILE A 183 -4.49 -5.20 -7.90
C ILE A 183 -5.39 -5.01 -9.13
N GLY A 184 -5.82 -3.79 -9.39
CA GLY A 184 -6.67 -3.52 -10.54
C GLY A 184 -6.97 -2.04 -10.73
N VAL A 185 -7.89 -1.73 -11.61
CA VAL A 185 -8.29 -0.38 -11.99
C VAL A 185 -9.56 0.00 -11.25
N LYS A 186 -9.52 1.17 -10.59
CA LYS A 186 -10.68 1.79 -9.93
C LYS A 186 -11.54 2.50 -10.97
#